data_c6315931240ababad5f80aaf591cc1ab
#
_entry.id   c6315931240ababad5f80aaf591cc1ab
#
_cell.length_a   1.000
_cell.length_b   1.000
_cell.length_c   1.000
_cell.angle_alpha   90.00
_cell.angle_beta   90.00
_cell.angle_gamma   90.00
#
_symmetry.space_group_name_H-M   'P 1'
#
loop_
_entity.id
_entity.type
_entity.pdbx_description
1 polymer ?
#
loop_
_entity_poly.entity_id
_entity_poly.type
_entity_poly.pdbx_seq_one_letter_code
_entity_poly.pdbx_strand_id
1 'polypeptide(L)'
;MDTLMNVASIPEESGSRLPSEGLPPVTAASSQRCGTGVSLEYVLHPTHGLPQECRWYVLRATYGREREAEDLLKKRGVLVYVPKRKTLKMVKGEKKKVEESLLPNLVFVFTDECTARRLVSFPLKSESRRKDKMPVSLHFMYD
;
A
#
# COMPACT_ATOMS: atom_id res chain seq x y z
N MET A 1 -51.38 49.59 3.36
CA MET A 1 -50.85 48.19 3.52
C MET A 1 -49.39 48.22 3.17
N ASP A 2 -48.59 48.40 4.14
CA ASP A 2 -47.19 48.73 3.97
C ASP A 2 -46.36 47.47 4.04
N THR A 3 -45.89 47.08 2.91
CA THR A 3 -44.94 46.00 2.82
C THR A 3 -43.56 46.56 3.10
N LEU A 4 -43.15 46.51 4.33
CA LEU A 4 -41.80 46.82 4.72
C LEU A 4 -40.89 45.73 4.21
N MET A 5 -40.22 45.97 3.08
CA MET A 5 -39.09 45.21 2.66
C MET A 5 -37.92 45.50 3.59
N ASN A 6 -37.69 44.62 4.48
CA ASN A 6 -36.53 44.65 5.32
C ASN A 6 -35.33 44.15 4.48
N VAL A 7 -34.64 45.11 3.89
CA VAL A 7 -33.37 44.86 3.23
C VAL A 7 -32.37 44.60 4.34
N ALA A 8 -32.15 43.35 4.64
CA ALA A 8 -31.07 42.96 5.50
C ALA A 8 -29.76 43.35 4.84
N SER A 9 -29.13 44.35 5.38
CA SER A 9 -27.76 44.73 5.00
C SER A 9 -26.85 43.55 5.22
N ILE A 10 -26.29 43.06 4.15
CA ILE A 10 -25.22 42.12 4.20
C ILE A 10 -24.01 42.90 4.72
N PRO A 11 -23.39 42.55 5.84
CA PRO A 11 -22.12 43.14 6.22
C PRO A 11 -21.09 42.68 5.20
N GLU A 12 -20.56 43.60 4.44
CA GLU A 12 -19.34 43.41 3.69
C GLU A 12 -18.21 43.17 4.72
N GLU A 13 -17.89 41.95 4.98
CA GLU A 13 -16.63 41.60 5.59
C GLU A 13 -15.53 41.73 4.54
N SER A 14 -15.10 42.94 4.34
CA SER A 14 -13.81 43.24 3.77
C SER A 14 -12.73 42.78 4.74
N GLY A 15 -11.98 41.81 4.41
CA GLY A 15 -10.78 41.52 5.14
C GLY A 15 -10.50 40.07 5.48
N SER A 16 -10.73 39.18 4.57
CA SER A 16 -9.98 37.93 4.61
C SER A 16 -8.54 38.22 4.19
N ARG A 17 -7.79 38.80 5.11
CA ARG A 17 -6.36 38.64 5.11
C ARG A 17 -6.13 37.14 5.15
N LEU A 18 -5.81 36.55 4.00
CA LEU A 18 -5.19 35.24 3.97
C LEU A 18 -3.95 35.32 4.85
N PRO A 19 -3.84 34.54 5.92
CA PRO A 19 -2.59 34.45 6.59
C PRO A 19 -1.61 33.93 5.55
N SER A 20 -0.65 34.74 5.21
CA SER A 20 0.56 34.28 4.58
C SER A 20 1.33 33.43 5.61
N GLU A 21 0.72 32.35 6.00
CA GLU A 21 1.45 31.30 6.65
C GLU A 21 2.38 30.77 5.61
N GLY A 22 3.61 31.19 5.76
CA GLY A 22 4.70 30.65 4.98
C GLY A 22 4.55 29.16 4.95
N LEU A 23 4.51 28.62 3.75
CA LEU A 23 4.70 27.21 3.53
C LEU A 23 5.81 26.77 4.47
N PRO A 24 5.58 25.75 5.32
CA PRO A 24 6.68 25.20 6.11
C PRO A 24 7.79 24.89 5.14
N PRO A 25 9.02 25.22 5.47
CA PRO A 25 10.12 24.88 4.59
C PRO A 25 9.95 23.41 4.28
N VAL A 26 9.80 23.09 3.01
CA VAL A 26 9.96 21.73 2.54
C VAL A 26 11.39 21.37 2.85
N THR A 27 11.64 21.04 4.10
CA THR A 27 12.80 20.26 4.43
C THR A 27 12.57 18.97 3.64
N ALA A 28 13.16 18.96 2.47
CA ALA A 28 13.27 17.80 1.64
C ALA A 28 14.08 16.77 2.41
N ALA A 29 13.45 16.07 3.28
CA ALA A 29 13.90 14.89 3.99
C ALA A 29 12.73 14.32 4.80
N SER A 30 11.51 14.41 4.30
CA SER A 30 10.61 13.34 4.62
C SER A 30 11.06 12.15 3.78
N SER A 31 12.10 11.47 4.24
CA SER A 31 12.22 10.06 3.94
C SER A 31 10.88 9.48 4.39
N GLN A 32 9.96 9.36 3.46
CA GLN A 32 8.78 8.55 3.67
C GLN A 32 9.35 7.18 3.99
N ARG A 33 9.51 6.95 5.26
CA ARG A 33 9.74 5.59 5.76
C ARG A 33 8.60 4.81 5.18
N CYS A 34 8.93 3.93 4.27
CA CYS A 34 7.98 2.94 3.81
C CYS A 34 7.35 2.39 5.07
N GLY A 35 6.07 2.72 5.28
CA GLY A 35 5.38 2.54 6.56
C GLY A 35 5.28 1.08 6.93
N THR A 36 6.40 0.56 7.31
CA THR A 36 6.52 -0.75 7.91
C THR A 36 6.51 -0.50 9.40
N GLY A 37 5.51 -0.97 10.07
CA GLY A 37 5.59 -1.19 11.50
C GLY A 37 6.67 -2.22 11.78
N VAL A 38 7.87 -1.97 11.30
CA VAL A 38 9.04 -2.78 11.63
C VAL A 38 9.36 -2.50 13.07
N SER A 39 9.33 -3.55 13.85
CA SER A 39 9.89 -3.56 15.18
C SER A 39 11.23 -2.83 15.19
N LEU A 40 11.43 -1.98 16.20
CA LEU A 40 12.65 -1.18 16.39
C LEU A 40 13.96 -1.99 16.30
N GLU A 41 13.89 -3.29 16.43
CA GLU A 41 15.05 -4.19 16.29
C GLU A 41 15.64 -4.22 14.87
N TYR A 42 14.87 -3.79 13.87
CA TYR A 42 15.36 -3.74 12.50
C TYR A 42 16.14 -2.45 12.16
N VAL A 43 16.07 -1.45 13.03
CA VAL A 43 16.76 -0.17 12.82
C VAL A 43 18.24 -0.27 13.19
N LEU A 44 18.64 -1.30 13.91
CA LEU A 44 19.98 -1.43 14.47
C LEU A 44 21.00 -2.19 13.59
N HIS A 45 20.65 -2.54 12.38
CA HIS A 45 21.68 -2.97 11.44
C HIS A 45 22.21 -1.76 10.66
N PRO A 46 23.40 -1.25 11.00
CA PRO A 46 24.03 -0.16 10.28
C PRO A 46 24.62 -0.68 8.97
N THR A 47 23.76 -1.22 8.13
CA THR A 47 24.16 -1.56 6.78
C THR A 47 23.81 -0.37 5.90
N HIS A 48 24.85 0.43 5.68
CA HIS A 48 24.92 1.46 4.67
C HIS A 48 24.13 2.73 4.96
N GLY A 49 24.83 3.75 5.41
CA GLY A 49 24.37 5.12 5.64
C GLY A 49 23.92 5.86 4.37
N LEU A 50 23.33 5.17 3.42
CA LEU A 50 22.67 5.75 2.27
C LEU A 50 21.16 5.73 2.51
N PRO A 51 20.45 6.82 2.21
CA PRO A 51 19.00 6.83 2.26
C PRO A 51 18.49 5.72 1.32
N GLN A 52 17.85 4.72 1.89
CA GLN A 52 17.28 3.64 1.10
C GLN A 52 16.04 4.16 0.39
N GLU A 53 16.17 4.38 -0.91
CA GLU A 53 15.07 4.80 -1.73
C GLU A 53 14.06 3.66 -1.90
N CYS A 54 12.82 3.94 -1.54
CA CYS A 54 11.73 3.01 -1.81
C CYS A 54 11.34 3.07 -3.28
N ARG A 55 11.15 1.92 -3.88
CA ARG A 55 10.71 1.77 -5.27
C ARG A 55 9.80 0.58 -5.45
N TRP A 56 9.15 0.51 -6.60
CA TRP A 56 8.34 -0.64 -6.95
C TRP A 56 9.20 -1.81 -7.39
N TYR A 57 8.94 -2.97 -6.80
CA TYR A 57 9.49 -4.25 -7.21
C TYR A 57 8.37 -5.14 -7.73
N VAL A 58 8.67 -5.90 -8.77
CA VAL A 58 7.77 -6.92 -9.30
C VAL A 58 8.27 -8.28 -8.83
N LEU A 59 7.46 -8.93 -8.02
CA LEU A 59 7.76 -10.24 -7.47
C LEU A 59 6.81 -11.29 -8.06
N ARG A 60 7.33 -12.47 -8.28
CA ARG A 60 6.55 -13.63 -8.72
C ARG A 60 6.21 -14.50 -7.51
N ALA A 61 4.92 -14.70 -7.26
CA ALA A 61 4.44 -15.64 -6.26
C ALA A 61 4.34 -17.04 -6.87
N THR A 62 4.80 -18.05 -6.16
CA THR A 62 4.68 -19.43 -6.62
C THR A 62 3.26 -19.96 -6.54
N TYR A 63 2.89 -20.82 -7.47
CA TYR A 63 1.62 -21.59 -7.48
C TYR A 63 0.32 -20.76 -7.49
N GLY A 64 0.29 -19.59 -8.10
CA GLY A 64 -0.94 -18.79 -8.20
C GLY A 64 -1.45 -18.27 -6.85
N ARG A 65 -0.55 -18.08 -5.89
CA ARG A 65 -0.87 -17.65 -4.52
C ARG A 65 -0.66 -16.16 -4.28
N GLU A 66 -0.84 -15.36 -5.33
CA GLU A 66 -0.66 -13.91 -5.27
C GLU A 66 -1.58 -13.21 -4.26
N ARG A 67 -2.82 -13.71 -4.09
CA ARG A 67 -3.76 -13.17 -3.09
C ARG A 67 -3.28 -13.41 -1.67
N GLU A 68 -2.80 -14.59 -1.42
CA GLU A 68 -2.28 -14.95 -0.11
C GLU A 68 -0.99 -14.17 0.20
N ALA A 69 -0.13 -14.01 -0.81
CA ALA A 69 1.04 -13.14 -0.70
C ALA A 69 0.63 -11.69 -0.37
N GLU A 70 -0.40 -11.16 -1.06
CA GLU A 70 -0.95 -9.84 -0.80
C GLU A 70 -1.39 -9.68 0.66
N ASP A 71 -2.18 -10.64 1.17
CA ASP A 71 -2.69 -10.61 2.54
C ASP A 71 -1.55 -10.67 3.58
N LEU A 72 -0.56 -11.51 3.34
CA LEU A 72 0.59 -11.66 4.23
C LEU A 72 1.50 -10.43 4.23
N LEU A 73 1.70 -9.82 3.07
CA LEU A 73 2.49 -8.59 2.94
C LEU A 73 1.79 -7.39 3.58
N LYS A 74 0.48 -7.26 3.41
CA LYS A 74 -0.33 -6.24 4.09
C LYS A 74 -0.26 -6.37 5.60
N LYS A 75 -0.33 -7.58 6.14
CA LYS A 75 -0.15 -7.82 7.58
C LYS A 75 1.21 -7.39 8.10
N ARG A 76 2.24 -7.46 7.27
CA ARG A 76 3.59 -6.97 7.60
C ARG A 76 3.77 -5.47 7.40
N GLY A 77 2.73 -4.76 6.99
CA GLY A 77 2.77 -3.32 6.75
C GLY A 77 3.51 -2.92 5.46
N VAL A 78 3.75 -3.85 4.57
CA VAL A 78 4.37 -3.57 3.27
C VAL A 78 3.30 -3.13 2.27
N LEU A 79 3.55 -2.04 1.55
CA LEU A 79 2.64 -1.58 0.51
C LEU A 79 2.71 -2.55 -0.68
N VAL A 80 1.58 -3.19 -0.97
CA VAL A 80 1.46 -4.21 -2.00
C VAL A 80 0.28 -3.93 -2.91
N TYR A 81 0.43 -4.24 -4.17
CA TYR A 81 -0.61 -4.12 -5.17
C TYR A 81 -0.67 -5.38 -6.03
N VAL A 82 -1.86 -5.94 -6.15
CA VAL A 82 -2.16 -7.04 -7.07
C VAL A 82 -3.32 -6.60 -7.96
N PRO A 83 -3.09 -6.44 -9.26
CA PRO A 83 -4.16 -6.04 -10.18
C PRO A 83 -5.22 -7.14 -10.27
N LYS A 84 -6.47 -6.76 -10.01
CA LYS A 84 -7.63 -7.68 -9.99
C LYS A 84 -8.69 -7.23 -10.98
N ARG A 85 -9.36 -8.19 -11.59
CA ARG A 85 -10.55 -7.95 -12.40
C ARG A 85 -11.74 -8.71 -11.82
N LYS A 86 -12.93 -8.16 -11.99
CA LYS A 86 -14.18 -8.83 -11.64
C LYS A 86 -14.70 -9.56 -12.87
N THR A 87 -14.82 -10.87 -12.76
CA THR A 87 -15.31 -11.74 -13.82
C THR A 87 -16.56 -12.47 -13.35
N LEU A 88 -17.53 -12.66 -14.24
CA LEU A 88 -18.70 -13.47 -13.95
C LEU A 88 -18.38 -14.93 -14.25
N LYS A 89 -18.41 -15.77 -13.24
CA LYS A 89 -18.26 -17.23 -13.39
C LYS A 89 -19.53 -17.96 -12.99
N MET A 90 -19.80 -19.03 -13.70
CA MET A 90 -20.82 -19.99 -13.31
C MET A 90 -20.26 -20.88 -12.20
N VAL A 91 -20.83 -20.76 -11.01
CA VAL A 91 -20.47 -21.60 -9.86
C VAL A 91 -21.74 -22.30 -9.41
N LYS A 92 -21.75 -23.61 -9.52
CA LYS A 92 -22.92 -24.46 -9.16
C LYS A 92 -24.24 -24.04 -9.84
N GLY A 93 -24.17 -23.61 -11.12
CA GLY A 93 -25.36 -23.18 -11.87
C GLY A 93 -25.77 -21.71 -11.67
N GLU A 94 -25.10 -20.96 -10.79
CA GLU A 94 -25.36 -19.56 -10.54
C GLU A 94 -24.23 -18.67 -11.08
N LYS A 95 -24.60 -17.52 -11.63
CA LYS A 95 -23.63 -16.50 -12.06
C LYS A 95 -23.15 -15.73 -10.85
N LYS A 96 -21.89 -15.91 -10.47
CA LYS A 96 -21.25 -15.18 -9.35
C LYS A 96 -20.13 -14.26 -9.86
N LYS A 97 -20.07 -13.06 -9.31
CA LYS A 97 -18.94 -12.15 -9.52
C LYS A 97 -17.76 -12.68 -8.73
N VAL A 98 -16.70 -13.02 -9.42
CA VAL A 98 -15.45 -13.50 -8.81
C VAL A 98 -14.33 -12.52 -9.16
N GLU A 99 -13.53 -12.16 -8.18
CA GLU A 99 -12.33 -11.39 -8.41
C GLU A 99 -11.19 -12.33 -8.79
N GLU A 100 -10.55 -12.03 -9.90
CA GLU A 100 -9.40 -12.77 -10.39
C GLU A 100 -8.21 -11.84 -10.55
N SER A 101 -7.03 -12.38 -10.34
CA SER A 101 -5.81 -11.66 -10.66
C SER A 101 -5.75 -11.40 -12.18
N LEU A 102 -5.48 -10.16 -12.56
CA LEU A 102 -5.32 -9.79 -13.97
C LEU A 102 -4.00 -10.34 -14.52
N LEU A 103 -2.97 -10.30 -13.69
CA LEU A 103 -1.65 -10.82 -14.00
C LEU A 103 -1.36 -12.00 -13.04
N PRO A 104 -1.47 -13.24 -13.53
CA PRO A 104 -1.26 -14.40 -12.68
C PRO A 104 0.16 -14.44 -12.13
N ASN A 105 0.27 -14.82 -10.89
CA ASN A 105 1.53 -14.97 -10.15
C ASN A 105 2.33 -13.68 -9.91
N LEU A 106 1.85 -12.50 -10.30
CA LEU A 106 2.58 -11.26 -10.12
C LEU A 106 2.05 -10.45 -8.93
N VAL A 107 2.98 -9.93 -8.16
CA VAL A 107 2.74 -9.08 -7.00
C VAL A 107 3.66 -7.87 -7.09
N PHE A 108 3.09 -6.68 -7.02
CA PHE A 108 3.83 -5.42 -7.02
C PHE A 108 4.01 -4.96 -5.58
N VAL A 109 5.24 -4.68 -5.20
CA VAL A 109 5.60 -4.30 -3.83
C VAL A 109 6.38 -3.00 -3.85
N PHE A 110 5.95 -2.02 -3.06
CA PHE A 110 6.67 -0.77 -2.89
C PHE A 110 7.44 -0.80 -1.59
N THR A 111 8.76 -0.89 -1.69
CA THR A 111 9.65 -1.04 -0.54
C THR A 111 11.09 -0.69 -0.90
N ASP A 112 11.96 -0.72 0.09
CA ASP A 112 13.40 -0.62 -0.09
C ASP A 112 14.02 -1.93 -0.59
N GLU A 113 15.21 -1.85 -1.13
CA GLU A 113 15.91 -3.01 -1.70
C GLU A 113 16.21 -4.10 -0.67
N CYS A 114 16.61 -3.71 0.55
CA CYS A 114 16.89 -4.68 1.61
C CYS A 114 15.65 -5.49 1.98
N THR A 115 14.52 -4.82 2.13
CA THR A 115 13.24 -5.49 2.42
C THR A 115 12.80 -6.36 1.26
N ALA A 116 12.94 -5.90 0.00
CA ALA A 116 12.61 -6.68 -1.17
C ALA A 116 13.44 -7.98 -1.23
N ARG A 117 14.74 -7.91 -1.01
CA ARG A 117 15.63 -9.08 -0.96
C ARG A 117 15.25 -10.04 0.17
N ARG A 118 14.85 -9.52 1.34
CA ARG A 118 14.38 -10.35 2.46
C ARG A 118 13.08 -11.07 2.14
N LEU A 119 12.14 -10.41 1.49
CA LEU A 119 10.88 -11.03 1.06
C LEU A 119 11.09 -12.20 0.11
N VAL A 120 12.12 -12.13 -0.72
CA VAL A 120 12.50 -13.21 -1.63
C VAL A 120 13.29 -14.32 -0.92
N SER A 121 14.20 -13.95 -0.03
CA SER A 121 15.04 -14.92 0.69
C SER A 121 14.28 -15.75 1.70
N PHE A 122 13.23 -15.18 2.31
CA PHE A 122 12.46 -15.85 3.35
C PHE A 122 11.01 -16.06 2.92
N PRO A 123 10.55 -17.30 2.80
CA PRO A 123 9.18 -17.58 2.41
C PRO A 123 8.19 -17.02 3.43
N LEU A 124 7.08 -16.50 2.91
CA LEU A 124 6.02 -15.94 3.72
C LEU A 124 5.24 -17.07 4.41
N LYS A 125 5.38 -17.16 5.72
CA LYS A 125 4.60 -18.12 6.52
C LYS A 125 3.23 -17.54 6.83
N SER A 126 2.19 -18.33 6.61
CA SER A 126 0.85 -18.01 7.07
C SER A 126 0.76 -18.32 8.57
N GLU A 127 0.25 -17.37 9.35
CA GLU A 127 -0.04 -17.57 10.77
C GLU A 127 -1.27 -18.46 11.03
N SER A 128 -1.85 -19.01 9.98
CA SER A 128 -2.98 -19.91 10.10
C SER A 128 -2.59 -21.15 10.92
N ARG A 129 -3.40 -21.48 11.92
CA ARG A 129 -3.21 -22.65 12.79
C ARG A 129 -3.20 -23.99 12.05
N ARG A 130 -3.52 -23.99 10.75
CA ARG A 130 -3.44 -25.18 9.91
C ARG A 130 -1.98 -25.44 9.54
N LYS A 131 -1.40 -26.46 10.11
CA LYS A 131 0.01 -26.88 9.91
C LYS A 131 0.33 -27.26 8.45
N ASP A 132 -0.68 -27.53 7.65
CA ASP A 132 -0.54 -28.07 6.30
C ASP A 132 -0.42 -26.99 5.21
N LYS A 133 -0.42 -25.71 5.59
CA LYS A 133 -0.35 -24.64 4.62
C LYS A 133 1.10 -24.33 4.26
N MET A 134 1.49 -24.70 3.04
CA MET A 134 2.82 -24.40 2.52
C MET A 134 3.11 -22.90 2.56
N PRO A 135 4.34 -22.49 2.90
CA PRO A 135 4.75 -21.10 2.84
C PRO A 135 4.68 -20.57 1.41
N VAL A 136 4.39 -19.28 1.27
CA VAL A 136 4.40 -18.62 -0.03
C VAL A 136 5.80 -18.12 -0.33
N SER A 137 6.41 -18.61 -1.39
CA SER A 137 7.71 -18.13 -1.86
C SER A 137 7.52 -17.04 -2.90
N LEU A 138 8.32 -16.01 -2.78
CA LEU A 138 8.40 -14.91 -3.73
C LEU A 138 9.75 -14.94 -4.43
N HIS A 139 9.78 -14.59 -5.70
CA HIS A 139 11.00 -14.51 -6.50
C HIS A 139 11.02 -13.18 -7.26
N PHE A 140 12.18 -12.62 -7.49
CA PHE A 140 12.29 -11.50 -8.41
C PHE A 140 11.90 -11.95 -9.82
N MET A 141 11.28 -11.05 -10.56
CA MET A 141 10.90 -11.35 -11.95
C MET A 141 12.11 -11.34 -12.87
N TYR A 142 13.17 -10.66 -12.48
CA TYR A 142 14.43 -10.57 -13.22
C TYR A 142 15.56 -11.08 -12.30
N ASP A 143 16.23 -12.07 -12.74
CA ASP A 143 17.52 -12.52 -12.22
C ASP A 143 18.63 -11.94 -13.08
#